data_e2e94b5c2617bfab6e753cbe3a08e080
#
_entry.id   e2e94b5c2617bfab6e753cbe3a08e080
#
_cell.length_a   1.000
_cell.length_b   1.000
_cell.length_c   1.000
_cell.angle_alpha   90.00
_cell.angle_beta   90.00
_cell.angle_gamma   90.00
#
_symmetry.space_group_name_H-M   'P 1'
#
loop_
_entity.id
_entity.type
_entity.pdbx_description
1 polymer ?
#
loop_
_entity_poly.entity_id
_entity_poly.type
_entity_poly.pdbx_seq_one_letter_code
_entity_poly.pdbx_strand_id
1 'polypeptide(L)' 'MVNLNRIKIALVEHKKTGKWLATELGKNPCTVSKWCSNSVQPDIPTLNEIARLLDMNVKDLLNDTKF' A
#
# COMPACT_ATOMS: atom_id res chain seq x y z
N MET A 1 4.32 17.33 0.01
CA MET A 1 4.58 15.97 0.51
C MET A 1 4.80 15.04 -0.66
N VAL A 2 5.82 14.21 -0.59
CA VAL A 2 6.13 13.27 -1.67
C VAL A 2 5.33 11.99 -1.47
N ASN A 3 4.52 11.63 -2.47
CA ASN A 3 3.77 10.38 -2.45
C ASN A 3 4.65 9.27 -3.00
N LEU A 4 5.20 8.46 -2.12
CA LEU A 4 6.12 7.39 -2.48
C LEU A 4 5.42 6.09 -2.85
N ASN A 5 4.16 5.91 -2.43
CA ASN A 5 3.43 4.71 -2.75
C ASN A 5 2.06 5.04 -3.33
N ARG A 6 1.49 4.05 -4.04
CA ARG A 6 0.17 4.15 -4.64
C ARG A 6 -0.79 3.12 -4.05
N ILE A 7 -0.60 2.80 -2.77
CA ILE A 7 -1.40 1.74 -2.12
C ILE A 7 -2.88 2.08 -2.15
N LYS A 8 -3.25 3.32 -1.82
CA LYS A 8 -4.65 3.72 -1.81
C LYS A 8 -5.27 3.56 -3.20
N ILE A 9 -4.57 4.00 -4.23
CA ILE A 9 -5.05 3.90 -5.61
C ILE A 9 -5.22 2.42 -5.99
N ALA A 10 -4.24 1.59 -5.65
CA ALA A 10 -4.30 0.17 -5.96
C ALA A 10 -5.49 -0.50 -5.25
N LEU A 11 -5.74 -0.14 -3.99
CA LEU A 11 -6.89 -0.68 -3.26
C LEU A 11 -8.19 -0.30 -3.94
N VAL A 12 -8.34 0.96 -4.33
CA VAL A 12 -9.54 1.43 -5.01
C VAL A 12 -9.72 0.70 -6.34
N GLU A 13 -8.66 0.57 -7.11
CA GLU A 13 -8.72 -0.12 -8.41
C GLU A 13 -9.12 -1.59 -8.26
N HIS A 14 -8.74 -2.23 -7.16
CA HIS A 14 -9.09 -3.61 -6.88
C HIS A 14 -10.35 -3.74 -6.04
N LYS A 15 -11.04 -2.63 -5.79
CA LYS A 15 -12.29 -2.58 -5.01
C LYS A 15 -12.10 -3.14 -3.60
N LYS A 16 -10.97 -2.83 -3.00
CA LYS A 16 -10.63 -3.24 -1.64
C LYS A 16 -10.48 -2.01 -0.75
N THR A 17 -10.54 -2.22 0.57
CA THR A 17 -10.41 -1.14 1.55
C THR A 17 -9.11 -1.30 2.33
N GLY A 18 -8.68 -0.19 2.96
CA GLY A 18 -7.54 -0.26 3.86
C GLY A 18 -7.80 -1.20 5.04
N LYS A 19 -9.05 -1.24 5.51
CA LYS A 19 -9.43 -2.16 6.59
C LYS A 19 -9.25 -3.61 6.17
N TRP A 20 -9.66 -3.94 4.95
CA TRP A 20 -9.44 -5.27 4.41
C TRP A 20 -7.95 -5.61 4.39
N LEU A 21 -7.13 -4.68 3.91
CA LEU A 21 -5.69 -4.89 3.84
C LEU A 21 -5.09 -5.10 5.22
N ALA A 22 -5.52 -4.30 6.20
CA ALA A 22 -5.04 -4.44 7.57
C ALA A 22 -5.36 -5.83 8.12
N THR A 23 -6.58 -6.31 7.87
CA THR A 23 -7.01 -7.64 8.31
C THR A 23 -6.15 -8.73 7.68
N GLU A 24 -5.91 -8.62 6.37
CA GLU A 24 -5.13 -9.63 5.64
C GLU A 24 -3.67 -9.67 6.08
N LEU A 25 -3.12 -8.51 6.45
CA LEU A 25 -1.73 -8.41 6.88
C LEU A 25 -1.55 -8.64 8.39
N GLY A 26 -2.65 -8.68 9.14
CA GLY A 26 -2.56 -8.73 10.59
C GLY A 26 -1.99 -7.46 11.19
N LYS A 27 -2.25 -6.32 10.57
CA LYS A 27 -1.76 -5.01 11.00
C LYS A 27 -2.89 -4.14 11.51
N ASN A 28 -2.51 -3.10 12.26
CA ASN A 28 -3.48 -2.13 12.75
C ASN A 28 -4.02 -1.29 11.59
N PRO A 29 -5.34 -1.06 11.50
CA PRO A 29 -5.89 -0.20 10.44
C PRO A 29 -5.29 1.20 10.42
N CYS A 30 -4.90 1.75 11.57
CA CYS A 30 -4.25 3.05 11.62
C CYS A 30 -2.91 3.05 10.90
N THR A 31 -2.16 1.95 11.01
CA THR A 31 -0.88 1.79 10.31
C THR A 31 -1.10 1.80 8.80
N VAL A 32 -2.09 1.05 8.35
CA VAL A 32 -2.42 0.99 6.92
C VAL A 32 -2.88 2.36 6.42
N SER A 33 -3.68 3.06 7.21
CA SER A 33 -4.13 4.41 6.87
C SER A 33 -2.96 5.36 6.67
N LYS A 34 -1.92 5.24 7.50
CA LYS A 34 -0.72 6.06 7.35
C LYS A 34 0.04 5.73 6.07
N TRP A 35 0.05 4.47 5.67
CA TRP A 35 0.65 4.09 4.38
C TRP A 35 -0.14 4.71 3.23
N CYS A 36 -1.46 4.64 3.29
CA CYS A 36 -2.34 5.18 2.24
C CYS A 36 -2.18 6.69 2.10
N SER A 37 -1.95 7.39 3.21
CA SER A 37 -1.75 8.84 3.19
C SER A 37 -0.30 9.24 2.93
N ASN A 38 0.58 8.27 2.78
CA ASN A 38 2.02 8.48 2.60
C ASN A 38 2.71 9.17 3.78
N SER A 39 2.08 9.13 4.96
CA SER A 39 2.68 9.64 6.19
C SER A 39 3.83 8.74 6.66
N VAL A 40 3.65 7.43 6.48
CA VAL A 40 4.64 6.41 6.80
C VAL A 40 4.67 5.43 5.64
N GLN A 41 5.85 4.89 5.34
CA GLN A 41 5.97 3.90 4.27
C GLN A 41 6.12 2.51 4.86
N PRO A 42 5.48 1.48 4.24
CA PRO A 42 5.73 0.11 4.65
C PRO A 42 7.13 -0.33 4.24
N ASP A 43 7.68 -1.32 4.96
CA ASP A 43 8.98 -1.87 4.58
C ASP A 43 8.85 -2.76 3.33
N ILE A 44 9.97 -3.19 2.78
CA ILE A 44 9.98 -3.96 1.54
C ILE A 44 9.23 -5.29 1.68
N PRO A 45 9.44 -6.09 2.76
CA PRO A 45 8.67 -7.32 2.90
C PRO A 45 7.15 -7.07 2.94
N THR A 46 6.72 -5.99 3.58
CA THR A 46 5.30 -5.64 3.65
C THR A 46 4.78 -5.23 2.26
N LEU A 47 5.55 -4.45 1.51
CA LEU A 47 5.18 -4.09 0.14
C LEU A 47 5.01 -5.32 -0.74
N ASN A 48 5.92 -6.30 -0.62
CA ASN A 48 5.82 -7.54 -1.35
C ASN A 48 4.53 -8.28 -1.01
N GLU A 49 4.17 -8.31 0.26
CA GLU A 49 2.94 -8.98 0.71
C GLU A 49 1.70 -8.27 0.16
N ILE A 50 1.69 -6.94 0.19
CA ILE A 50 0.59 -6.16 -0.39
C ILE A 50 0.44 -6.46 -1.87
N ALA A 51 1.55 -6.47 -2.60
CA ALA A 51 1.53 -6.77 -4.03
C ALA A 51 0.98 -8.17 -4.29
N ARG A 52 1.38 -9.15 -3.49
CA ARG A 52 0.89 -10.51 -3.62
C ARG A 52 -0.62 -10.58 -3.38
N LEU A 53 -1.10 -9.91 -2.34
CA LEU A 53 -2.53 -9.90 -2.01
C LEU A 53 -3.36 -9.25 -3.10
N LEU A 54 -2.83 -8.25 -3.78
CA LEU A 54 -3.51 -7.54 -4.85
C LEU A 54 -3.20 -8.10 -6.23
N ASP A 55 -2.37 -9.16 -6.30
CA ASP A 55 -1.98 -9.80 -7.55
C ASP A 55 -1.39 -8.78 -8.53
N MET A 56 -0.41 -8.01 -8.05
CA MET A 56 0.25 -7.00 -8.85
C MET A 56 1.73 -6.96 -8.53
N ASN A 57 2.50 -6.24 -9.33
CA ASN A 57 3.93 -6.09 -9.11
C ASN A 57 4.21 -5.02 -8.07
N VAL A 58 5.27 -5.22 -7.27
CA VAL A 58 5.65 -4.24 -6.25
C VAL A 58 5.90 -2.87 -6.86
N LYS A 59 6.51 -2.81 -8.03
CA LYS A 59 6.79 -1.54 -8.70
C LYS A 59 5.53 -0.74 -8.98
N ASP A 60 4.39 -1.41 -9.14
CA ASP A 60 3.11 -0.76 -9.40
C ASP A 60 2.52 -0.12 -8.14
N LEU A 61 3.07 -0.46 -6.98
CA LEU A 61 2.70 0.16 -5.72
C LEU A 61 3.51 1.40 -5.41
N LEU A 62 4.54 1.67 -6.18
CA LEU A 62 5.42 2.81 -5.97
C LEU A 62 5.13 3.88 -7.00
N ASN A 63 5.21 5.14 -6.56
CA ASN A 63 5.08 6.24 -7.49
C ASN A 63 6.33 6.34 -8.33
N ASP A 64 6.13 6.74 -9.58
CA ASP A 64 7.23 7.00 -10.49
C ASP A 64 7.78 8.38 -10.14
N THR A 65 8.78 8.42 -9.26
CA THR A 65 9.43 9.66 -8.88
C THR A 65 10.65 9.88 -9.75
N LYS A 66 10.70 11.04 -10.34
CA LYS A 66 11.88 11.46 -11.12
C LYS A 66 12.75 12.34 -10.24
N PHE A 67 13.99 11.99 -10.15
CA PHE A 67 14.97 12.73 -9.38
C PHE A 67 15.85 13.54 -10.30
#